data_0bebe3d03402b8f21545c517817dc494
#
_entry.id   0bebe3d03402b8f21545c517817dc494
#
_cell.length_a   1.000
_cell.length_b   1.000
_cell.length_c   1.000
_cell.angle_alpha   90.00
_cell.angle_beta   90.00
_cell.angle_gamma   90.00
#
_symmetry.space_group_name_H-M   'P 1'
#
loop_
_entity.id
_entity.type
_entity.pdbx_description
1 polymer ?
#
loop_
_entity_poly.entity_id
_entity_poly.type
_entity_poly.pdbx_seq_one_letter_code
_entity_poly.pdbx_strand_id
1 'polypeptide(L)'
;MLAEILKTNSLEHLGINITLTHFSFTVEKLAFTGTVASEHQLSPPGLFLVLSSGANKWSFRFVYKEDRLVFAGDIPTKDLSRDVSLTILFNNIQCLWIEMRLDLMPLDDVDQWSSYFSGCKKLLPDLNLGRLAKRISASAEVVYAVKPSGRYEVFCEYVKSPDFVVGMARLRRHGRFPAIIAEEDGFVLASRLVSAWNILMIQDAGQRLFVFQGVTSCDAVFIPGLNTLIIVCHISQKQILSCLRQLSHTPEFFQHDKPGSFLGYLVGHSRPYHCNYDSLLALQHIREEGELLSDDLLFSKSDEAFVDLGSGLGLAQEHQIQSKSELNKMTESQNGYLLKVGFWFWCDQKPVTRSFELASIVDSSLRQCATTNSYLASSGALEFMEECQPLLWVGITGQKRCWLEQVEGTADMLNTLYQYYPKLGVVFDGWTPPLTSSDYHRMEARKDNEIIQAIIKKLSFRKNGRFGIIAGLPLLEKIRVGMSVDLFMANYTTGSINVARICRKPGVGHMSRRMAEHKSQHIHYRTREIDPQLVKDQGDLQTLAGYIDYSLPWQAIYNQLVEILAEINIEPSRPVEALPLPIDI
;
A
#
# COMPACT_ATOMS: atom_id res chain seq x y z
N MET A 1 -4.95 1.37 -23.50
CA MET A 1 -5.30 0.06 -24.04
C MET A 1 -6.34 0.23 -25.11
N LEU A 2 -6.14 -0.40 -26.25
CA LEU A 2 -7.03 -0.34 -27.41
C LEU A 2 -7.61 -1.73 -27.64
N ALA A 3 -8.94 -1.82 -27.56
CA ALA A 3 -9.65 -2.90 -28.21
C ALA A 3 -9.91 -2.43 -29.63
N GLU A 4 -9.31 -3.08 -30.62
CA GLU A 4 -9.62 -2.83 -32.02
C GLU A 4 -10.84 -3.65 -32.39
N ILE A 5 -11.94 -2.99 -32.74
CA ILE A 5 -13.13 -3.65 -33.25
C ILE A 5 -12.83 -4.05 -34.69
N LEU A 6 -12.60 -5.32 -34.93
CA LEU A 6 -12.26 -5.85 -36.26
C LEU A 6 -13.48 -6.02 -37.16
N LYS A 7 -14.62 -6.41 -36.59
CA LYS A 7 -15.87 -6.60 -37.30
C LYS A 7 -17.06 -6.43 -36.37
N THR A 8 -18.08 -5.71 -36.84
CA THR A 8 -19.42 -5.69 -36.23
C THR A 8 -20.41 -6.19 -37.24
N ASN A 9 -21.27 -7.09 -36.83
CA ASN A 9 -22.43 -7.47 -37.62
C ASN A 9 -23.66 -7.24 -36.74
N SER A 10 -24.41 -6.18 -37.00
CA SER A 10 -25.64 -5.86 -36.28
C SER A 10 -26.84 -6.22 -37.14
N LEU A 11 -27.83 -6.85 -36.54
CA LEU A 11 -29.11 -7.05 -37.14
C LEU A 11 -29.97 -5.78 -36.91
N GLU A 12 -29.58 -4.66 -37.54
CA GLU A 12 -30.31 -3.38 -37.44
C GLU A 12 -31.80 -3.52 -37.81
N HIS A 13 -32.14 -4.49 -38.64
CA HIS A 13 -33.53 -4.80 -39.03
C HIS A 13 -34.40 -5.38 -37.90
N LEU A 14 -33.85 -5.67 -36.72
CA LEU A 14 -34.62 -6.08 -35.52
C LEU A 14 -34.86 -4.94 -34.53
N GLY A 15 -34.49 -3.71 -34.84
CA GLY A 15 -34.68 -2.56 -33.97
C GLY A 15 -33.99 -2.67 -32.61
N ILE A 16 -32.87 -3.41 -32.55
CA ILE A 16 -32.08 -3.58 -31.32
C ILE A 16 -30.83 -2.71 -31.40
N ASN A 17 -30.77 -1.69 -30.54
CA ASN A 17 -29.63 -0.84 -30.38
C ASN A 17 -28.86 -1.21 -29.11
N ILE A 18 -27.57 -1.52 -29.25
CA ILE A 18 -26.69 -1.88 -28.15
C ILE A 18 -25.63 -0.79 -27.97
N THR A 19 -25.57 -0.27 -26.78
CA THR A 19 -24.56 0.74 -26.41
C THR A 19 -23.67 0.17 -25.32
N LEU A 20 -22.38 0.03 -25.62
CA LEU A 20 -21.35 -0.22 -24.62
C LEU A 20 -21.04 1.10 -23.91
N THR A 21 -21.40 1.21 -22.64
CA THR A 21 -21.21 2.44 -21.85
C THR A 21 -19.88 2.50 -21.14
N HIS A 22 -19.32 1.33 -20.85
CA HIS A 22 -17.99 1.23 -20.23
C HIS A 22 -17.32 -0.05 -20.69
N PHE A 23 -16.08 0.09 -21.10
CA PHE A 23 -15.22 -1.03 -21.44
C PHE A 23 -13.82 -0.72 -20.88
N SER A 24 -13.39 -1.50 -19.93
CA SER A 24 -12.06 -1.36 -19.33
C SER A 24 -11.38 -2.71 -19.29
N PHE A 25 -10.12 -2.70 -19.61
CA PHE A 25 -9.27 -3.86 -19.56
C PHE A 25 -8.04 -3.55 -18.72
N THR A 26 -7.80 -4.32 -17.69
CA THR A 26 -6.65 -4.21 -16.80
C THR A 26 -5.76 -5.43 -16.96
N VAL A 27 -4.59 -5.41 -16.32
CA VAL A 27 -3.71 -6.59 -16.27
C VAL A 27 -4.38 -7.78 -15.58
N GLU A 28 -5.38 -7.51 -14.75
CA GLU A 28 -6.05 -8.54 -13.95
C GLU A 28 -7.35 -9.00 -14.54
N LYS A 29 -8.11 -8.12 -15.18
CA LYS A 29 -9.46 -8.43 -15.69
C LYS A 29 -9.91 -7.55 -16.86
N LEU A 30 -10.77 -8.12 -17.66
CA LEU A 30 -11.64 -7.42 -18.62
C LEU A 30 -12.96 -7.12 -17.93
N ALA A 31 -13.31 -5.85 -17.77
CA ALA A 31 -14.59 -5.41 -17.23
C ALA A 31 -15.36 -4.64 -18.31
N PHE A 32 -16.65 -4.88 -18.39
CA PHE A 32 -17.52 -4.20 -19.34
C PHE A 32 -18.91 -3.97 -18.76
N THR A 33 -19.52 -2.88 -19.17
CA THR A 33 -20.92 -2.58 -18.90
C THR A 33 -21.56 -2.00 -20.15
N GLY A 34 -22.84 -2.21 -20.31
CA GLY A 34 -23.57 -1.65 -21.43
C GLY A 34 -25.07 -1.68 -21.23
N THR A 35 -25.77 -1.08 -22.17
CA THR A 35 -27.23 -1.03 -22.21
C THR A 35 -27.72 -1.54 -23.55
N VAL A 36 -28.89 -2.16 -23.53
CA VAL A 36 -29.62 -2.55 -24.72
C VAL A 36 -30.93 -1.79 -24.79
N ALA A 37 -31.13 -1.05 -25.85
CA ALA A 37 -32.41 -0.47 -26.20
C ALA A 37 -33.03 -1.28 -27.38
N SER A 38 -34.32 -1.54 -27.30
CA SER A 38 -35.05 -2.23 -28.38
C SER A 38 -36.40 -1.58 -28.56
N GLU A 39 -36.81 -1.46 -29.81
CA GLU A 39 -38.18 -1.04 -30.15
C GLU A 39 -39.23 -2.10 -29.78
N HIS A 40 -38.80 -3.32 -29.47
CA HIS A 40 -39.65 -4.41 -29.01
C HIS A 40 -39.35 -4.74 -27.54
N GLN A 41 -40.38 -5.14 -26.78
CA GLN A 41 -40.19 -5.64 -25.43
C GLN A 41 -39.38 -6.94 -25.42
N LEU A 42 -38.09 -6.85 -25.12
CA LEU A 42 -37.24 -8.01 -24.96
C LEU A 42 -37.46 -8.63 -23.57
N SER A 43 -37.73 -9.90 -23.51
CA SER A 43 -37.85 -10.63 -22.25
C SER A 43 -36.46 -10.97 -21.69
N PRO A 44 -36.07 -10.49 -20.47
CA PRO A 44 -34.76 -10.75 -19.89
C PRO A 44 -34.37 -12.25 -19.82
N PRO A 45 -35.27 -13.19 -19.53
CA PRO A 45 -34.89 -14.61 -19.41
C PRO A 45 -34.31 -15.25 -20.68
N GLY A 46 -34.61 -14.69 -21.86
CA GLY A 46 -34.09 -15.21 -23.15
C GLY A 46 -32.85 -14.49 -23.67
N LEU A 47 -32.41 -13.41 -23.01
CA LEU A 47 -31.31 -12.58 -23.50
C LEU A 47 -30.02 -12.90 -22.76
N PHE A 48 -28.99 -13.25 -23.50
CA PHE A 48 -27.66 -13.57 -22.94
C PHE A 48 -26.58 -12.85 -23.73
N LEU A 49 -25.61 -12.33 -23.00
CA LEU A 49 -24.32 -11.89 -23.54
C LEU A 49 -23.34 -13.04 -23.39
N VAL A 50 -22.77 -13.49 -24.50
CA VAL A 50 -21.74 -14.53 -24.51
C VAL A 50 -20.42 -13.90 -24.95
N LEU A 51 -19.42 -14.02 -24.13
CA LEU A 51 -18.05 -13.68 -24.51
C LEU A 51 -17.28 -14.97 -24.70
N SER A 52 -16.65 -15.10 -25.86
CA SER A 52 -15.85 -16.28 -26.23
C SER A 52 -14.39 -15.86 -26.45
N SER A 53 -13.45 -16.66 -25.97
CA SER A 53 -12.03 -16.42 -26.12
C SER A 53 -11.30 -17.76 -26.19
N GLY A 54 -10.89 -18.15 -27.39
CA GLY A 54 -10.38 -19.50 -27.64
C GLY A 54 -11.43 -20.58 -27.34
N ALA A 55 -11.07 -21.53 -26.47
CA ALA A 55 -11.98 -22.59 -26.03
C ALA A 55 -12.92 -22.15 -24.87
N ASN A 56 -12.69 -21.00 -24.28
CA ASN A 56 -13.42 -20.53 -23.11
C ASN A 56 -14.64 -19.71 -23.54
N LYS A 57 -15.74 -19.87 -22.79
CA LYS A 57 -16.97 -19.10 -22.99
C LYS A 57 -17.56 -18.69 -21.65
N TRP A 58 -17.98 -17.43 -21.57
CA TRP A 58 -18.67 -16.87 -20.39
C TRP A 58 -20.01 -16.32 -20.83
N SER A 59 -21.04 -16.56 -20.03
CA SER A 59 -22.39 -16.07 -20.29
C SER A 59 -22.84 -15.14 -19.18
N PHE A 60 -23.32 -13.96 -19.55
CA PHE A 60 -23.80 -12.94 -18.63
C PHE A 60 -25.28 -12.68 -18.89
N ARG A 61 -26.04 -12.49 -17.81
CA ARG A 61 -27.49 -12.18 -17.92
C ARG A 61 -27.71 -10.69 -17.97
N PHE A 62 -28.73 -10.28 -18.66
CA PHE A 62 -29.24 -8.91 -18.63
C PHE A 62 -30.15 -8.70 -17.44
N VAL A 63 -30.11 -7.53 -16.86
CA VAL A 63 -30.94 -7.13 -15.73
C VAL A 63 -31.63 -5.80 -16.05
N TYR A 64 -32.90 -5.67 -15.73
CA TYR A 64 -33.61 -4.39 -15.81
C TYR A 64 -33.15 -3.46 -14.68
N LYS A 65 -32.73 -2.25 -15.04
CA LYS A 65 -32.40 -1.18 -14.12
C LYS A 65 -32.92 0.13 -14.72
N GLU A 66 -33.79 0.82 -14.00
CA GLU A 66 -34.34 2.13 -14.43
C GLU A 66 -34.89 2.08 -15.88
N ASP A 67 -35.75 1.10 -16.16
CA ASP A 67 -36.39 0.86 -17.46
C ASP A 67 -35.44 0.57 -18.64
N ARG A 68 -34.19 0.21 -18.34
CA ARG A 68 -33.19 -0.21 -19.34
C ARG A 68 -32.66 -1.60 -19.05
N LEU A 69 -32.41 -2.36 -20.09
CA LEU A 69 -31.66 -3.61 -19.97
C LEU A 69 -30.17 -3.31 -19.84
N VAL A 70 -29.61 -3.68 -18.71
CA VAL A 70 -28.20 -3.47 -18.40
C VAL A 70 -27.48 -4.81 -18.32
N PHE A 71 -26.28 -4.86 -18.83
CA PHE A 71 -25.39 -5.99 -18.63
C PHE A 71 -24.06 -5.51 -18.06
N ALA A 72 -23.45 -6.34 -17.23
CA ALA A 72 -22.11 -6.11 -16.71
C ALA A 72 -21.39 -7.44 -16.50
N GLY A 73 -20.08 -7.44 -16.62
CA GLY A 73 -19.26 -8.61 -16.36
C GLY A 73 -17.81 -8.25 -16.19
N ASP A 74 -17.07 -9.11 -15.49
CA ASP A 74 -15.63 -9.08 -15.43
C ASP A 74 -15.06 -10.51 -15.61
N ILE A 75 -13.95 -10.60 -16.31
CA ILE A 75 -13.28 -11.86 -16.63
C ILE A 75 -11.80 -11.70 -16.33
N PRO A 76 -11.19 -12.63 -15.59
CA PRO A 76 -9.75 -12.60 -15.35
C PRO A 76 -8.98 -12.68 -16.68
N THR A 77 -8.00 -11.79 -16.86
CA THR A 77 -7.21 -11.73 -18.09
C THR A 77 -6.44 -12.99 -18.41
N LYS A 78 -6.05 -13.75 -17.38
CA LYS A 78 -5.38 -15.06 -17.53
C LYS A 78 -6.20 -16.08 -18.29
N ASP A 79 -7.52 -15.89 -18.35
CA ASP A 79 -8.48 -16.81 -18.98
C ASP A 79 -8.85 -16.36 -20.40
N LEU A 80 -8.29 -15.24 -20.89
CA LEU A 80 -8.58 -14.66 -22.20
C LEU A 80 -7.46 -14.98 -23.21
N SER A 81 -7.85 -15.22 -24.47
CA SER A 81 -6.97 -15.21 -25.63
C SER A 81 -6.96 -13.83 -26.30
N ARG A 82 -6.05 -13.62 -27.26
CA ARG A 82 -5.93 -12.35 -27.99
C ARG A 82 -7.19 -11.96 -28.75
N ASP A 83 -7.82 -12.96 -29.37
CA ASP A 83 -9.04 -12.74 -30.16
C ASP A 83 -10.25 -13.12 -29.29
N VAL A 84 -11.15 -12.17 -29.12
CA VAL A 84 -12.34 -12.28 -28.28
C VAL A 84 -13.55 -11.92 -29.14
N SER A 85 -14.58 -12.73 -29.06
CA SER A 85 -15.87 -12.41 -29.66
C SER A 85 -16.92 -12.15 -28.58
N LEU A 86 -17.67 -11.09 -28.76
CA LEU A 86 -18.82 -10.73 -27.95
C LEU A 86 -20.08 -11.02 -28.77
N THR A 87 -20.94 -11.86 -28.26
CA THR A 87 -22.16 -12.24 -28.94
C THR A 87 -23.36 -12.00 -28.04
N ILE A 88 -24.39 -11.35 -28.55
CA ILE A 88 -25.67 -11.25 -27.85
C ILE A 88 -26.65 -12.24 -28.50
N LEU A 89 -27.16 -13.14 -27.66
CA LEU A 89 -28.13 -14.15 -28.02
C LEU A 89 -29.48 -13.81 -27.40
N PHE A 90 -30.53 -13.89 -28.22
CA PHE A 90 -31.91 -13.85 -27.74
C PHE A 90 -32.59 -15.16 -28.17
N ASN A 91 -33.06 -15.94 -27.19
CA ASN A 91 -33.64 -17.28 -27.42
C ASN A 91 -32.74 -18.18 -28.31
N ASN A 92 -31.41 -18.12 -28.03
CA ASN A 92 -30.37 -18.81 -28.80
C ASN A 92 -30.17 -18.33 -30.26
N ILE A 93 -30.81 -17.25 -30.65
CA ILE A 93 -30.58 -16.60 -31.94
C ILE A 93 -29.54 -15.48 -31.74
N GLN A 94 -28.50 -15.46 -32.54
CA GLN A 94 -27.46 -14.43 -32.48
C GLN A 94 -28.04 -13.10 -32.99
N CYS A 95 -28.14 -12.12 -32.09
CA CYS A 95 -28.63 -10.77 -32.39
C CYS A 95 -27.53 -9.77 -32.69
N LEU A 96 -26.38 -9.94 -32.09
CA LEU A 96 -25.20 -9.13 -32.33
C LEU A 96 -23.95 -9.99 -32.17
N TRP A 97 -22.98 -9.72 -33.03
CA TRP A 97 -21.66 -10.31 -32.93
C TRP A 97 -20.58 -9.21 -33.13
N ILE A 98 -19.64 -9.12 -32.21
CA ILE A 98 -18.53 -8.21 -32.27
C ILE A 98 -17.26 -9.02 -32.11
N GLU A 99 -16.38 -8.95 -33.08
CA GLU A 99 -15.04 -9.51 -32.97
C GLU A 99 -14.08 -8.42 -32.54
N MET A 100 -13.36 -8.66 -31.46
CA MET A 100 -12.42 -7.73 -30.89
C MET A 100 -11.05 -8.40 -30.79
N ARG A 101 -10.03 -7.64 -31.11
CA ARG A 101 -8.66 -8.00 -30.75
C ARG A 101 -8.28 -7.27 -29.50
N LEU A 102 -8.03 -8.00 -28.43
CA LEU A 102 -7.50 -7.44 -27.21
C LEU A 102 -5.99 -7.40 -27.31
N ASP A 103 -5.39 -6.28 -26.94
CA ASP A 103 -3.96 -6.20 -26.68
C ASP A 103 -3.66 -6.92 -25.36
N LEU A 104 -3.90 -8.22 -25.37
CA LEU A 104 -3.42 -9.11 -24.33
C LEU A 104 -1.93 -9.25 -24.57
N MET A 105 -1.14 -8.69 -23.67
CA MET A 105 0.29 -8.93 -23.71
C MET A 105 0.62 -9.99 -22.67
N PRO A 106 0.73 -11.27 -23.06
CA PRO A 106 1.37 -12.24 -22.20
C PRO A 106 2.78 -11.74 -21.96
N LEU A 107 3.21 -11.74 -20.71
CA LEU A 107 4.59 -11.34 -20.35
C LEU A 107 5.64 -12.16 -21.08
N ASP A 108 5.23 -13.27 -21.69
CA ASP A 108 6.08 -14.28 -22.31
C ASP A 108 6.22 -14.13 -23.83
N ASP A 109 5.42 -13.29 -24.49
CA ASP A 109 5.47 -13.10 -25.95
C ASP A 109 6.27 -11.83 -26.33
N VAL A 110 7.52 -12.04 -26.65
CA VAL A 110 8.49 -10.98 -26.99
C VAL A 110 8.13 -10.22 -28.26
N ASP A 111 7.50 -10.88 -29.24
CA ASP A 111 7.20 -10.26 -30.53
C ASP A 111 6.00 -9.30 -30.41
N GLN A 112 5.04 -9.60 -29.55
CA GLN A 112 3.91 -8.71 -29.24
C GLN A 112 4.37 -7.46 -28.49
N TRP A 113 5.34 -7.56 -27.59
CA TRP A 113 5.95 -6.41 -26.91
C TRP A 113 6.53 -5.42 -27.89
N SER A 114 7.24 -5.91 -28.90
CA SER A 114 7.85 -5.10 -29.95
C SER A 114 6.80 -4.28 -30.73
N SER A 115 5.67 -4.89 -31.06
CA SER A 115 4.55 -4.25 -31.74
C SER A 115 3.86 -3.18 -30.86
N TYR A 116 3.58 -3.51 -29.61
CA TYR A 116 2.87 -2.63 -28.67
C TYR A 116 3.64 -1.31 -28.40
N PHE A 117 4.95 -1.40 -28.24
CA PHE A 117 5.80 -0.24 -27.98
C PHE A 117 6.35 0.43 -29.25
N SER A 118 5.79 0.11 -30.41
CA SER A 118 6.19 0.81 -31.65
C SER A 118 6.00 2.33 -31.57
N GLY A 119 5.01 2.80 -30.78
CA GLY A 119 4.85 4.21 -30.44
C GLY A 119 6.00 4.77 -29.59
N CYS A 120 6.53 4.00 -28.64
CA CYS A 120 7.65 4.42 -27.81
C CYS A 120 8.96 4.53 -28.59
N LYS A 121 9.15 3.77 -29.67
CA LYS A 121 10.33 3.91 -30.55
C LYS A 121 10.47 5.30 -31.15
N LYS A 122 9.37 6.02 -31.38
CA LYS A 122 9.40 7.41 -31.88
C LYS A 122 9.85 8.40 -30.80
N LEU A 123 9.58 8.08 -29.54
CA LEU A 123 9.90 8.91 -28.38
C LEU A 123 11.28 8.59 -27.80
N LEU A 124 11.70 7.33 -27.91
CA LEU A 124 12.96 6.79 -27.40
C LEU A 124 13.58 5.92 -28.50
N PRO A 125 14.28 6.51 -29.50
CA PRO A 125 14.80 5.77 -30.66
C PRO A 125 15.76 4.65 -30.29
N ASP A 126 16.46 4.76 -29.14
CA ASP A 126 17.42 3.76 -28.67
C ASP A 126 16.77 2.63 -27.87
N LEU A 127 15.45 2.68 -27.68
CA LEU A 127 14.73 1.69 -26.89
C LEU A 127 14.53 0.37 -27.66
N ASN A 128 15.27 -0.65 -27.31
CA ASN A 128 15.09 -2.01 -27.83
C ASN A 128 14.21 -2.83 -26.89
N LEU A 129 12.91 -2.66 -27.03
CA LEU A 129 11.90 -3.29 -26.17
C LEU A 129 11.83 -4.80 -26.30
N GLY A 130 12.06 -5.33 -27.52
CA GLY A 130 12.09 -6.78 -27.73
C GLY A 130 13.20 -7.45 -26.91
N ARG A 131 14.38 -6.83 -26.86
CA ARG A 131 15.48 -7.34 -26.04
C ARG A 131 15.20 -7.20 -24.55
N LEU A 132 14.58 -6.11 -24.11
CA LEU A 132 14.16 -5.90 -22.72
C LEU A 132 13.11 -6.93 -22.32
N ALA A 133 12.06 -7.12 -23.12
CA ALA A 133 11.00 -8.09 -22.85
C ALA A 133 11.56 -9.51 -22.74
N LYS A 134 12.46 -9.91 -23.63
CA LYS A 134 13.14 -11.22 -23.58
C LYS A 134 13.96 -11.40 -22.29
N ARG A 135 14.63 -10.36 -21.82
CA ARG A 135 15.40 -10.42 -20.57
C ARG A 135 14.48 -10.52 -19.35
N ILE A 136 13.37 -9.79 -19.35
CA ILE A 136 12.39 -9.82 -18.27
C ILE A 136 11.70 -11.19 -18.21
N SER A 137 11.34 -11.77 -19.36
CA SER A 137 10.67 -13.06 -19.43
C SER A 137 11.56 -14.24 -19.05
N ALA A 138 12.88 -14.13 -19.31
CA ALA A 138 13.84 -15.21 -19.05
C ALA A 138 14.18 -15.42 -17.57
N SER A 139 13.78 -14.51 -16.68
CA SER A 139 14.10 -14.58 -15.25
C SER A 139 13.00 -13.98 -14.40
N ALA A 140 12.40 -14.78 -13.54
CA ALA A 140 11.39 -14.32 -12.57
C ALA A 140 11.97 -13.38 -11.50
N GLU A 141 13.30 -13.37 -11.31
CA GLU A 141 14.03 -12.63 -10.30
C GLU A 141 15.19 -11.82 -10.89
N VAL A 142 15.01 -11.14 -12.00
CA VAL A 142 16.11 -10.31 -12.50
C VAL A 142 16.32 -9.14 -11.55
N VAL A 143 17.32 -9.27 -10.72
CA VAL A 143 17.85 -8.15 -9.95
C VAL A 143 18.68 -7.26 -10.88
N TYR A 144 19.37 -7.85 -11.87
CA TYR A 144 20.15 -7.13 -12.86
C TYR A 144 19.92 -7.71 -14.26
N ALA A 145 19.64 -6.87 -15.22
CA ALA A 145 19.57 -7.28 -16.61
C ALA A 145 20.97 -7.51 -17.25
N VAL A 146 22.01 -7.10 -16.58
CA VAL A 146 23.42 -7.38 -16.87
C VAL A 146 24.03 -7.97 -15.61
N LYS A 147 24.97 -8.91 -15.73
CA LYS A 147 25.76 -9.34 -14.57
C LYS A 147 26.25 -8.11 -13.84
N PRO A 148 25.96 -7.96 -12.53
CA PRO A 148 26.46 -6.83 -11.77
C PRO A 148 27.99 -6.86 -11.88
N SER A 149 28.55 -5.90 -12.55
CA SER A 149 29.98 -5.71 -12.62
C SER A 149 30.31 -4.42 -11.91
N GLY A 150 31.01 -4.53 -10.81
CA GLY A 150 31.62 -3.42 -10.11
C GLY A 150 30.66 -2.31 -9.70
N ARG A 151 30.46 -1.31 -10.55
CA ARG A 151 29.69 -0.11 -10.18
C ARG A 151 28.20 -0.32 -9.98
N TYR A 152 27.55 -1.24 -10.69
CA TYR A 152 26.11 -1.49 -10.49
C TYR A 152 25.84 -2.19 -9.16
N GLU A 153 26.74 -3.05 -8.72
CA GLU A 153 26.66 -3.67 -7.40
C GLU A 153 26.86 -2.62 -6.31
N VAL A 154 27.91 -1.80 -6.43
CA VAL A 154 28.20 -0.69 -5.53
C VAL A 154 27.04 0.32 -5.50
N PHE A 155 26.47 0.66 -6.67
CA PHE A 155 25.30 1.54 -6.75
C PHE A 155 24.08 0.93 -6.02
N CYS A 156 23.79 -0.35 -6.21
CA CYS A 156 22.66 -1.00 -5.54
C CYS A 156 22.82 -1.03 -4.01
N GLU A 157 24.03 -1.28 -3.50
CA GLU A 157 24.29 -1.21 -2.06
C GLU A 157 24.18 0.23 -1.53
N TYR A 158 24.70 1.19 -2.27
CA TYR A 158 24.57 2.61 -1.92
C TYR A 158 23.11 3.09 -1.85
N VAL A 159 22.29 2.70 -2.83
CA VAL A 159 20.86 3.06 -2.89
C VAL A 159 20.07 2.55 -1.67
N LYS A 160 20.47 1.43 -1.10
CA LYS A 160 19.82 0.86 0.09
C LYS A 160 20.19 1.62 1.37
N SER A 161 21.28 2.38 1.35
CA SER A 161 21.75 3.11 2.53
C SER A 161 21.02 4.44 2.72
N PRO A 162 20.94 4.95 3.97
CA PRO A 162 20.44 6.30 4.22
C PRO A 162 21.26 7.39 3.52
N ASP A 163 22.54 7.16 3.28
CA ASP A 163 23.46 8.12 2.65
C ASP A 163 23.07 8.46 1.21
N PHE A 164 22.41 7.53 0.50
CA PHE A 164 21.89 7.81 -0.83
C PHE A 164 20.84 8.93 -0.82
N VAL A 165 19.95 8.93 0.17
CA VAL A 165 18.91 9.96 0.32
C VAL A 165 19.53 11.33 0.57
N VAL A 166 20.55 11.39 1.44
CA VAL A 166 21.32 12.61 1.70
C VAL A 166 22.11 13.05 0.48
N GLY A 167 22.72 12.12 -0.24
CA GLY A 167 23.41 12.39 -1.51
C GLY A 167 22.49 13.03 -2.54
N MET A 168 21.29 12.49 -2.73
CA MET A 168 20.28 13.09 -3.61
C MET A 168 19.87 14.49 -3.15
N ALA A 169 19.62 14.67 -1.85
CA ALA A 169 19.25 15.96 -1.29
C ALA A 169 20.33 17.03 -1.52
N ARG A 170 21.60 16.63 -1.39
CA ARG A 170 22.74 17.52 -1.67
C ARG A 170 22.84 17.89 -3.14
N LEU A 171 22.69 16.93 -4.03
CA LEU A 171 22.84 17.10 -5.47
C LEU A 171 21.68 17.89 -6.11
N ARG A 172 20.47 17.89 -5.51
CA ARG A 172 19.30 18.59 -6.04
C ARG A 172 19.52 20.08 -6.31
N ARG A 173 20.37 20.74 -5.53
CA ARG A 173 20.70 22.17 -5.70
C ARG A 173 21.25 22.48 -7.09
N HIS A 174 21.83 21.49 -7.74
CA HIS A 174 22.42 21.57 -9.07
C HIS A 174 21.60 20.83 -10.12
N GLY A 175 20.38 20.38 -9.79
CA GLY A 175 19.56 19.54 -10.67
C GLY A 175 20.21 18.17 -10.96
N ARG A 176 21.09 17.68 -10.07
CA ARG A 176 21.85 16.45 -10.28
C ARG A 176 21.25 15.28 -9.54
N PHE A 177 21.61 14.10 -10.01
CA PHE A 177 21.31 12.80 -9.42
C PHE A 177 22.59 11.97 -9.32
N PRO A 178 22.78 11.14 -8.28
CA PRO A 178 23.98 10.32 -8.15
C PRO A 178 24.28 9.49 -9.40
N ALA A 179 25.52 9.45 -9.78
CA ALA A 179 25.99 8.76 -10.99
C ALA A 179 25.58 7.28 -11.03
N ILE A 180 25.03 6.83 -12.16
CA ILE A 180 24.65 5.44 -12.40
C ILE A 180 25.55 4.83 -13.48
N ILE A 181 25.81 5.55 -14.55
CA ILE A 181 26.58 5.08 -15.71
C ILE A 181 27.97 5.73 -15.77
N ALA A 182 28.01 7.05 -15.65
CA ALA A 182 29.25 7.82 -15.69
C ALA A 182 29.93 7.92 -14.32
N GLU A 183 31.12 8.53 -14.27
CA GLU A 183 31.76 8.95 -13.02
C GLU A 183 31.20 10.29 -12.52
N GLU A 184 30.65 11.10 -13.44
CA GLU A 184 29.99 12.36 -13.12
C GLU A 184 28.48 12.15 -12.92
N ASP A 185 27.90 12.91 -11.99
CA ASP A 185 26.48 12.86 -11.66
C ASP A 185 25.60 13.20 -12.87
N GLY A 186 24.47 12.50 -12.97
CA GLY A 186 23.45 12.76 -13.98
C GLY A 186 22.61 13.99 -13.66
N PHE A 187 21.91 14.51 -14.68
CA PHE A 187 20.95 15.61 -14.50
C PHE A 187 19.51 15.10 -14.49
N VAL A 188 18.72 15.56 -13.53
CA VAL A 188 17.27 15.31 -13.51
C VAL A 188 16.63 16.22 -14.55
N LEU A 189 15.91 15.63 -15.49
CA LEU A 189 15.19 16.36 -16.54
C LEU A 189 13.75 16.68 -16.12
N ALA A 190 13.04 15.69 -15.59
CA ALA A 190 11.65 15.82 -15.19
C ALA A 190 11.26 14.70 -14.23
N SER A 191 10.11 14.84 -13.57
CA SER A 191 9.45 13.73 -12.89
C SER A 191 7.97 13.63 -13.24
N ARG A 192 7.42 12.41 -13.12
CA ARG A 192 6.00 12.15 -13.29
C ARG A 192 5.51 11.07 -12.36
N LEU A 193 4.37 11.31 -11.76
CA LEU A 193 3.68 10.31 -10.94
C LEU A 193 2.84 9.37 -11.83
N VAL A 194 3.20 8.10 -11.83
CA VAL A 194 2.51 7.03 -12.58
C VAL A 194 2.13 5.93 -11.62
N SER A 195 0.84 5.60 -11.54
CA SER A 195 0.33 4.66 -10.52
C SER A 195 0.77 5.09 -9.10
N ALA A 196 1.50 4.25 -8.39
CA ALA A 196 2.05 4.53 -7.07
C ALA A 196 3.46 5.16 -7.11
N TRP A 197 4.08 5.24 -8.29
CA TRP A 197 5.51 5.57 -8.45
C TRP A 197 5.72 7.00 -8.89
N ASN A 198 6.73 7.66 -8.34
CA ASN A 198 7.35 8.84 -8.93
C ASN A 198 8.47 8.37 -9.86
N ILE A 199 8.42 8.73 -11.12
CA ILE A 199 9.40 8.32 -12.11
C ILE A 199 10.21 9.54 -12.48
N LEU A 200 11.51 9.51 -12.18
CA LEU A 200 12.46 10.52 -12.63
C LEU A 200 12.99 10.13 -14.00
N MET A 201 13.07 11.10 -14.89
CA MET A 201 13.86 11.01 -16.11
C MET A 201 15.17 11.74 -15.90
N ILE A 202 16.27 11.04 -16.12
CA ILE A 202 17.63 11.53 -15.85
C ILE A 202 18.45 11.43 -17.12
N GLN A 203 19.31 12.39 -17.36
CA GLN A 203 20.36 12.34 -18.39
C GLN A 203 21.68 11.98 -17.70
N ASP A 204 22.26 10.83 -18.00
CA ASP A 204 23.53 10.34 -17.44
C ASP A 204 24.37 9.76 -18.58
N ALA A 205 25.63 10.20 -18.71
CA ALA A 205 26.57 9.76 -19.76
C ALA A 205 26.00 9.84 -21.20
N GLY A 206 25.23 10.88 -21.50
CA GLY A 206 24.60 11.03 -22.82
C GLY A 206 23.37 10.13 -23.03
N GLN A 207 22.97 9.34 -22.05
CA GLN A 207 21.80 8.46 -22.12
C GLN A 207 20.68 8.90 -21.19
N ARG A 208 19.43 8.63 -21.59
CA ARG A 208 18.27 8.82 -20.72
C ARG A 208 18.03 7.58 -19.88
N LEU A 209 17.78 7.81 -18.61
CA LEU A 209 17.45 6.78 -17.61
C LEU A 209 16.11 7.10 -16.98
N PHE A 210 15.47 6.07 -16.46
CA PHE A 210 14.23 6.19 -15.66
C PHE A 210 14.45 5.57 -14.29
N VAL A 211 14.35 6.41 -13.25
CA VAL A 211 14.44 5.97 -11.85
C VAL A 211 13.04 5.88 -11.28
N PHE A 212 12.69 4.72 -10.77
CA PHE A 212 11.39 4.44 -10.15
C PHE A 212 11.50 4.62 -8.64
N GLN A 213 10.72 5.53 -8.11
CA GLN A 213 10.69 5.88 -6.70
C GLN A 213 9.29 5.60 -6.12
N GLY A 214 9.16 4.60 -5.27
CA GLY A 214 7.87 4.22 -4.66
C GLY A 214 7.96 4.15 -3.14
N VAL A 215 8.60 3.11 -2.62
CA VAL A 215 8.88 2.95 -1.19
C VAL A 215 10.17 3.69 -0.82
N THR A 216 11.20 3.52 -1.64
CA THR A 216 12.49 4.17 -1.44
C THR A 216 12.74 5.25 -2.49
N SER A 217 13.84 5.96 -2.33
CA SER A 217 14.27 6.98 -3.29
C SER A 217 14.78 6.39 -4.61
N CYS A 218 15.01 5.07 -4.67
CA CYS A 218 15.30 4.35 -5.91
C CYS A 218 14.95 2.86 -5.75
N ASP A 219 13.79 2.45 -6.25
CA ASP A 219 13.37 1.04 -6.23
C ASP A 219 13.82 0.27 -7.48
N ALA A 220 13.98 0.97 -8.59
CA ALA A 220 14.53 0.41 -9.83
C ALA A 220 15.08 1.50 -10.74
N VAL A 221 15.98 1.10 -11.65
CA VAL A 221 16.51 1.95 -12.72
C VAL A 221 16.35 1.23 -14.06
N PHE A 222 15.77 1.92 -15.03
CA PHE A 222 15.69 1.45 -16.40
C PHE A 222 16.58 2.30 -17.30
N ILE A 223 17.52 1.65 -18.01
CA ILE A 223 18.51 2.25 -18.90
C ILE A 223 18.20 1.80 -20.34
N PRO A 224 17.38 2.52 -21.10
CA PRO A 224 16.94 2.11 -22.43
C PRO A 224 18.10 1.83 -23.39
N GLY A 225 19.04 2.75 -23.51
CA GLY A 225 20.17 2.63 -24.42
C GLY A 225 21.05 1.39 -24.20
N LEU A 226 21.09 0.88 -22.96
CA LEU A 226 21.78 -0.38 -22.63
C LEU A 226 20.83 -1.58 -22.56
N ASN A 227 19.54 -1.40 -22.79
CA ASN A 227 18.50 -2.41 -22.52
C ASN A 227 18.64 -3.04 -21.13
N THR A 228 18.97 -2.23 -20.12
CA THR A 228 19.30 -2.70 -18.78
C THR A 228 18.21 -2.27 -17.83
N LEU A 229 17.71 -3.22 -17.05
CA LEU A 229 16.80 -3.01 -15.94
C LEU A 229 17.48 -3.46 -14.66
N ILE A 230 17.65 -2.54 -13.72
CA ILE A 230 18.17 -2.78 -12.39
C ILE A 230 17.01 -2.71 -11.43
N ILE A 231 16.65 -3.81 -10.78
CA ILE A 231 15.63 -3.85 -9.74
C ILE A 231 16.36 -3.85 -8.39
N VAL A 232 16.22 -2.77 -7.64
CA VAL A 232 16.81 -2.62 -6.32
C VAL A 232 15.89 -3.21 -5.25
N CYS A 233 14.63 -2.77 -5.22
CA CYS A 233 13.65 -3.25 -4.24
C CYS A 233 12.21 -2.88 -4.61
N HIS A 234 11.24 -3.49 -3.93
CA HIS A 234 9.80 -3.16 -3.89
C HIS A 234 9.04 -3.07 -5.22
N ILE A 235 9.66 -3.23 -6.36
CA ILE A 235 8.99 -3.15 -7.65
C ILE A 235 9.15 -4.47 -8.42
N SER A 236 8.08 -4.96 -8.98
CA SER A 236 8.10 -6.12 -9.87
C SER A 236 8.28 -5.69 -11.33
N GLN A 237 8.77 -6.60 -12.15
CA GLN A 237 8.87 -6.40 -13.60
C GLN A 237 7.53 -5.99 -14.22
N LYS A 238 6.41 -6.61 -13.78
CA LYS A 238 5.06 -6.26 -14.22
C LYS A 238 4.70 -4.81 -13.94
N GLN A 239 5.08 -4.32 -12.76
CA GLN A 239 4.83 -2.92 -12.37
C GLN A 239 5.65 -1.96 -13.23
N ILE A 240 6.94 -2.25 -13.48
CA ILE A 240 7.79 -1.43 -14.36
C ILE A 240 7.17 -1.34 -15.76
N LEU A 241 6.79 -2.47 -16.34
CA LEU A 241 6.18 -2.51 -17.67
C LEU A 241 4.85 -1.74 -17.72
N SER A 242 4.02 -1.86 -16.69
CA SER A 242 2.79 -1.08 -16.56
C SER A 242 3.07 0.43 -16.50
N CYS A 243 4.09 0.84 -15.76
CA CYS A 243 4.50 2.24 -15.68
C CYS A 243 5.02 2.77 -17.02
N LEU A 244 5.89 2.04 -17.70
CA LEU A 244 6.40 2.41 -19.02
C LEU A 244 5.27 2.52 -20.05
N ARG A 245 4.28 1.63 -19.98
CA ARG A 245 3.07 1.68 -20.80
C ARG A 245 2.29 2.98 -20.56
N GLN A 246 2.06 3.34 -19.29
CA GLN A 246 1.36 4.58 -18.96
C GLN A 246 2.15 5.81 -19.41
N LEU A 247 3.47 5.82 -19.25
CA LEU A 247 4.33 6.91 -19.75
C LEU A 247 4.25 7.08 -21.27
N SER A 248 4.09 6.01 -22.05
CA SER A 248 3.98 6.10 -23.51
C SER A 248 2.77 6.92 -23.99
N HIS A 249 1.77 7.12 -23.13
CA HIS A 249 0.61 7.97 -23.40
C HIS A 249 0.82 9.45 -23.00
N THR A 250 2.02 9.83 -22.59
CA THR A 250 2.38 11.20 -22.19
C THR A 250 3.64 11.64 -22.92
N PRO A 251 3.53 11.89 -24.25
CA PRO A 251 4.68 12.22 -25.08
C PRO A 251 5.43 13.47 -24.62
N GLU A 252 4.73 14.44 -24.01
CA GLU A 252 5.30 15.66 -23.44
C GLU A 252 6.36 15.37 -22.38
N PHE A 253 6.20 14.31 -21.58
CA PHE A 253 7.19 13.91 -20.59
C PHE A 253 8.57 13.61 -21.20
N PHE A 254 8.60 13.10 -22.43
CA PHE A 254 9.84 12.74 -23.11
C PHE A 254 10.49 13.90 -23.87
N GLN A 255 9.84 15.06 -23.93
CA GLN A 255 10.35 16.24 -24.66
C GLN A 255 11.31 17.10 -23.83
N HIS A 256 11.40 16.84 -22.51
CA HIS A 256 12.36 17.55 -21.66
C HIS A 256 13.79 17.17 -22.05
N ASP A 257 14.58 18.16 -22.46
CA ASP A 257 15.98 18.02 -22.90
C ASP A 257 16.96 18.86 -22.07
N LYS A 258 16.44 19.62 -21.12
CA LYS A 258 17.22 20.48 -20.22
C LYS A 258 16.98 20.08 -18.77
N PRO A 259 17.95 20.35 -17.88
CA PRO A 259 17.76 20.14 -16.45
C PRO A 259 16.48 20.81 -15.95
N GLY A 260 15.66 20.04 -15.27
CA GLY A 260 14.45 20.52 -14.62
C GLY A 260 14.75 21.24 -13.32
N SER A 261 13.80 22.04 -12.86
CA SER A 261 13.87 22.69 -11.55
C SER A 261 13.43 21.76 -10.43
N PHE A 262 14.15 21.74 -9.33
CA PHE A 262 13.69 21.04 -8.13
C PHE A 262 12.49 21.79 -7.52
N LEU A 263 11.36 21.10 -7.35
CA LEU A 263 10.13 21.68 -6.83
C LEU A 263 9.88 21.33 -5.36
N GLY A 264 10.45 20.23 -4.88
CA GLY A 264 10.30 19.80 -3.50
C GLY A 264 10.43 18.29 -3.32
N TYR A 265 10.31 17.89 -2.07
CA TYR A 265 10.34 16.48 -1.68
C TYR A 265 8.94 15.87 -1.67
N LEU A 266 8.81 14.69 -2.23
CA LEU A 266 7.61 13.86 -2.10
C LEU A 266 7.79 12.88 -0.94
N VAL A 267 7.00 13.04 0.11
CA VAL A 267 7.11 12.28 1.37
C VAL A 267 5.82 11.53 1.63
N GLY A 268 5.92 10.32 2.13
CA GLY A 268 4.76 9.51 2.51
C GLY A 268 4.61 8.24 1.69
N HIS A 269 3.67 7.41 2.09
CA HIS A 269 3.33 6.14 1.44
C HIS A 269 1.92 5.73 1.85
N SER A 270 1.17 5.07 0.98
CA SER A 270 -0.22 4.62 1.26
C SER A 270 -0.34 3.59 2.40
N ARG A 271 0.75 2.99 2.82
CA ARG A 271 0.80 2.08 3.98
C ARG A 271 1.51 2.73 5.15
N PRO A 272 0.90 2.77 6.34
CA PRO A 272 1.51 3.37 7.54
C PRO A 272 2.90 2.83 7.86
N TYR A 273 3.16 1.53 7.60
CA TYR A 273 4.48 0.93 7.78
C TYR A 273 5.55 1.68 6.99
N HIS A 274 5.43 1.74 5.67
CA HIS A 274 6.43 2.37 4.81
C HIS A 274 6.51 3.89 5.03
N CYS A 275 5.38 4.53 5.36
CA CYS A 275 5.41 5.94 5.77
C CYS A 275 6.31 6.14 6.99
N ASN A 276 6.08 5.37 8.07
CA ASN A 276 6.77 5.54 9.35
C ASN A 276 8.20 4.98 9.39
N TYR A 277 8.52 3.95 8.59
CA TYR A 277 9.84 3.31 8.61
C TYR A 277 10.75 3.78 7.49
N ASP A 278 10.21 4.05 6.31
CA ASP A 278 11.05 4.38 5.15
C ASP A 278 11.03 5.89 4.86
N SER A 279 9.84 6.52 4.78
CA SER A 279 9.74 7.92 4.35
C SER A 279 10.07 8.94 5.44
N LEU A 280 9.46 8.82 6.64
CA LEU A 280 9.70 9.79 7.71
C LEU A 280 11.12 9.72 8.26
N LEU A 281 11.71 8.52 8.33
CA LEU A 281 13.10 8.37 8.77
C LEU A 281 14.07 8.95 7.74
N ALA A 282 13.79 8.78 6.44
CA ALA A 282 14.58 9.37 5.38
C ALA A 282 14.56 10.91 5.44
N LEU A 283 13.38 11.50 5.63
CA LEU A 283 13.24 12.95 5.78
C LEU A 283 14.00 13.46 7.02
N GLN A 284 13.88 12.76 8.15
CA GLN A 284 14.62 13.11 9.36
C GLN A 284 16.13 13.02 9.15
N HIS A 285 16.61 12.04 8.39
CA HIS A 285 18.03 11.92 8.09
C HIS A 285 18.53 13.09 7.22
N ILE A 286 17.79 13.48 6.18
CA ILE A 286 18.11 14.68 5.39
C ILE A 286 18.19 15.92 6.28
N ARG A 287 17.26 16.05 7.25
CA ARG A 287 17.24 17.17 8.21
C ARG A 287 18.48 17.20 9.08
N GLU A 288 18.87 16.07 9.66
CA GLU A 288 20.04 15.98 10.56
C GLU A 288 21.36 16.27 9.85
N GLU A 289 21.46 15.89 8.57
CA GLU A 289 22.62 16.18 7.73
C GLU A 289 22.63 17.64 7.21
N GLY A 290 21.64 18.46 7.60
CA GLY A 290 21.54 19.88 7.20
C GLY A 290 21.18 20.10 5.74
N GLU A 291 20.67 19.08 5.06
CA GLU A 291 20.32 19.13 3.65
C GLU A 291 18.85 19.46 3.39
N LEU A 292 18.01 19.54 4.44
CA LEU A 292 16.64 20.05 4.34
C LEU A 292 16.66 21.56 4.61
N LEU A 293 16.51 22.36 3.54
CA LEU A 293 16.58 23.82 3.62
C LEU A 293 15.22 24.42 4.04
N SER A 294 15.24 25.63 4.60
CA SER A 294 14.02 26.30 5.09
C SER A 294 13.00 26.63 4.00
N ASP A 295 13.44 26.77 2.75
CA ASP A 295 12.62 27.05 1.57
C ASP A 295 12.25 25.81 0.75
N ASP A 296 12.70 24.63 1.16
CA ASP A 296 12.26 23.38 0.54
C ASP A 296 10.76 23.14 0.80
N LEU A 297 10.04 22.76 -0.23
CA LEU A 297 8.65 22.37 -0.12
C LEU A 297 8.53 20.86 0.11
N LEU A 298 7.59 20.48 0.96
CA LEU A 298 7.24 19.10 1.21
C LEU A 298 5.88 18.80 0.62
N PHE A 299 5.78 17.73 -0.15
CA PHE A 299 4.55 17.28 -0.76
C PHE A 299 4.20 15.87 -0.30
N SER A 300 2.92 15.60 -0.13
CA SER A 300 2.40 14.25 0.00
C SER A 300 1.21 14.06 -0.93
N LYS A 301 1.06 12.84 -1.46
CA LYS A 301 -0.20 12.50 -2.11
C LYS A 301 -1.31 12.38 -1.05
N SER A 302 -2.53 12.73 -1.44
CA SER A 302 -3.69 12.76 -0.52
C SER A 302 -3.91 11.44 0.21
N ASP A 303 -3.59 10.29 -0.42
CA ASP A 303 -3.72 8.96 0.15
C ASP A 303 -2.46 8.45 0.86
N GLU A 304 -1.41 9.28 0.98
CA GLU A 304 -0.10 8.90 1.54
C GLU A 304 0.32 9.73 2.77
N ALA A 305 -0.43 10.77 3.13
CA ALA A 305 -0.14 11.64 4.26
C ALA A 305 -0.87 11.17 5.52
N PHE A 306 -0.17 10.65 6.52
CA PHE A 306 -0.74 10.25 7.82
C PHE A 306 -0.58 11.32 8.90
N VAL A 307 0.30 12.27 8.67
CA VAL A 307 0.59 13.40 9.56
C VAL A 307 0.94 14.62 8.71
N ASP A 308 0.58 15.80 9.18
CA ASP A 308 1.15 17.02 8.65
C ASP A 308 2.63 17.11 9.04
N LEU A 309 3.52 17.18 8.06
CA LEU A 309 4.96 17.07 8.28
C LEU A 309 5.51 18.27 9.03
N GLY A 310 4.97 19.47 8.77
CA GLY A 310 5.37 20.68 9.47
C GLY A 310 5.09 20.57 10.97
N SER A 311 3.84 20.46 11.33
CA SER A 311 3.42 20.38 12.74
C SER A 311 3.81 19.05 13.39
N GLY A 312 3.66 17.93 12.68
CA GLY A 312 3.87 16.57 13.24
C GLY A 312 5.33 16.24 13.54
N LEU A 313 6.27 16.77 12.76
CA LEU A 313 7.71 16.56 12.97
C LEU A 313 8.44 17.83 13.47
N GLY A 314 7.71 18.93 13.68
CA GLY A 314 8.30 20.19 14.06
C GLY A 314 9.25 20.74 12.98
N LEU A 315 8.85 20.63 11.71
CA LEU A 315 9.58 21.15 10.58
C LEU A 315 9.12 22.58 10.27
N ALA A 316 10.05 23.41 9.80
CA ALA A 316 9.75 24.79 9.37
C ALA A 316 9.21 24.85 7.93
N GLN A 317 9.38 23.77 7.16
CA GLN A 317 9.00 23.65 5.77
C GLN A 317 7.49 23.60 5.61
N GLU A 318 7.00 24.25 4.53
CA GLU A 318 5.60 24.14 4.13
C GLU A 318 5.30 22.71 3.64
N HIS A 319 4.22 22.12 4.13
CA HIS A 319 3.73 20.82 3.70
C HIS A 319 2.42 20.94 2.95
N GLN A 320 2.40 20.48 1.71
CA GLN A 320 1.24 20.51 0.82
C GLN A 320 0.76 19.09 0.52
N ILE A 321 -0.53 18.83 0.77
CA ILE A 321 -1.18 17.56 0.43
C ILE A 321 -1.98 17.76 -0.85
N GLN A 322 -1.59 17.07 -1.90
CA GLN A 322 -2.15 17.26 -3.24
C GLN A 322 -2.53 15.92 -3.88
N SER A 323 -3.46 15.96 -4.82
CA SER A 323 -3.75 14.80 -5.67
C SER A 323 -2.58 14.53 -6.65
N LYS A 324 -2.48 13.29 -7.11
CA LYS A 324 -1.51 12.90 -8.15
C LYS A 324 -1.64 13.78 -9.41
N SER A 325 -2.87 14.17 -9.78
CA SER A 325 -3.12 15.01 -10.96
C SER A 325 -2.56 16.42 -10.79
N GLU A 326 -2.74 17.01 -9.61
CA GLU A 326 -2.22 18.34 -9.30
C GLU A 326 -0.69 18.36 -9.29
N LEU A 327 -0.07 17.35 -8.65
CA LEU A 327 1.38 17.19 -8.63
C LEU A 327 1.95 17.02 -10.05
N ASN A 328 1.31 16.25 -10.93
CA ASN A 328 1.73 16.10 -12.31
C ASN A 328 1.57 17.41 -13.11
N LYS A 329 0.48 18.13 -12.92
CA LYS A 329 0.30 19.44 -13.56
C LYS A 329 1.35 20.45 -13.11
N MET A 330 1.71 20.44 -11.83
CA MET A 330 2.75 21.30 -11.28
C MET A 330 4.11 20.99 -11.91
N THR A 331 4.54 19.72 -11.95
CA THR A 331 5.81 19.32 -12.55
C THR A 331 5.90 19.68 -14.04
N GLU A 332 4.81 19.51 -14.78
CA GLU A 332 4.72 19.88 -16.19
C GLU A 332 4.79 21.41 -16.40
N SER A 333 3.95 22.17 -15.68
CA SER A 333 3.84 23.62 -15.90
C SER A 333 5.09 24.40 -15.49
N GLN A 334 5.84 23.88 -14.52
CA GLN A 334 7.06 24.52 -14.00
C GLN A 334 8.34 23.92 -14.58
N ASN A 335 8.24 22.97 -15.52
CA ASN A 335 9.38 22.24 -16.07
C ASN A 335 10.27 21.71 -14.93
N GLY A 336 9.65 21.01 -13.99
CA GLY A 336 10.31 20.63 -12.75
C GLY A 336 10.18 19.17 -12.38
N TYR A 337 10.76 18.84 -11.23
CA TYR A 337 10.71 17.49 -10.69
C TYR A 337 10.52 17.49 -9.18
N LEU A 338 9.91 16.40 -8.69
CA LEU A 338 9.82 16.06 -7.28
C LEU A 338 10.78 14.92 -6.97
N LEU A 339 11.43 14.96 -5.81
CA LEU A 339 12.23 13.84 -5.30
C LEU A 339 11.44 13.09 -4.23
N LYS A 340 11.10 11.82 -4.49
CA LYS A 340 10.55 10.94 -3.47
C LYS A 340 11.64 10.59 -2.48
N VAL A 341 11.36 10.79 -1.18
CA VAL A 341 12.28 10.43 -0.11
C VAL A 341 11.86 9.14 0.58
N GLY A 342 12.80 8.25 0.72
CA GLY A 342 12.65 6.98 1.38
C GLY A 342 13.95 6.19 1.29
N PHE A 343 14.27 5.42 2.32
CA PHE A 343 15.35 4.45 2.26
C PHE A 343 14.86 3.11 2.80
N TRP A 344 15.65 2.09 2.63
CA TRP A 344 15.32 0.76 3.10
C TRP A 344 15.60 0.65 4.59
N PHE A 345 14.58 0.81 5.45
CA PHE A 345 14.72 0.60 6.89
C PHE A 345 15.41 -0.73 7.20
N TRP A 346 15.10 -1.72 6.42
CA TRP A 346 15.48 -3.09 6.61
C TRP A 346 16.19 -3.65 5.37
N CYS A 347 17.51 -3.64 5.41
CA CYS A 347 18.36 -4.14 4.33
C CYS A 347 18.88 -5.55 4.68
N ASP A 348 18.83 -6.46 3.71
CA ASP A 348 19.35 -7.83 3.81
C ASP A 348 18.95 -8.57 5.10
N GLN A 349 17.66 -8.46 5.45
CA GLN A 349 17.05 -9.06 6.64
C GLN A 349 17.56 -8.50 7.99
N LYS A 350 18.20 -7.35 7.98
CA LYS A 350 18.64 -6.64 9.18
C LYS A 350 18.26 -5.17 9.10
N PRO A 351 17.78 -4.59 10.21
CA PRO A 351 17.55 -3.15 10.26
C PRO A 351 18.85 -2.37 10.01
N VAL A 352 18.75 -1.26 9.32
CA VAL A 352 19.86 -0.32 9.20
C VAL A 352 20.10 0.32 10.56
N THR A 353 21.33 0.27 11.08
CA THR A 353 21.65 0.75 12.46
C THR A 353 21.18 2.17 12.72
N ARG A 354 21.39 3.07 11.76
CA ARG A 354 20.95 4.47 11.84
C ARG A 354 19.44 4.63 11.99
N SER A 355 18.66 3.66 11.49
CA SER A 355 17.19 3.72 11.50
C SER A 355 16.59 3.76 12.91
N PHE A 356 17.21 3.11 13.91
CA PHE A 356 16.72 3.13 15.30
C PHE A 356 16.85 4.51 15.93
N GLU A 357 17.95 5.22 15.68
CA GLU A 357 18.18 6.57 16.16
C GLU A 357 17.17 7.54 15.53
N LEU A 358 17.04 7.50 14.20
CA LEU A 358 16.09 8.31 13.46
C LEU A 358 14.65 8.04 13.90
N ALA A 359 14.30 6.77 14.11
CA ALA A 359 12.97 6.40 14.63
C ALA A 359 12.71 7.01 16.01
N SER A 360 13.70 7.01 16.91
CA SER A 360 13.56 7.60 18.24
C SER A 360 13.27 9.11 18.19
N ILE A 361 13.90 9.83 17.27
CA ILE A 361 13.70 11.27 17.07
C ILE A 361 12.31 11.56 16.48
N VAL A 362 11.96 10.86 15.38
CA VAL A 362 10.64 10.98 14.75
C VAL A 362 9.53 10.66 15.74
N ASP A 363 9.65 9.56 16.47
CA ASP A 363 8.66 9.14 17.46
C ASP A 363 8.51 10.15 18.60
N SER A 364 9.61 10.80 19.00
CA SER A 364 9.58 11.87 20.00
C SER A 364 8.82 13.09 19.49
N SER A 365 9.09 13.52 18.25
CA SER A 365 8.39 14.64 17.63
C SER A 365 6.89 14.37 17.50
N LEU A 366 6.51 13.16 17.06
CA LEU A 366 5.10 12.75 16.95
C LEU A 366 4.39 12.77 18.32
N ARG A 367 5.03 12.26 19.38
CA ARG A 367 4.47 12.32 20.75
C ARG A 367 4.31 13.75 21.24
N GLN A 368 5.31 14.59 21.01
CA GLN A 368 5.25 16.01 21.38
C GLN A 368 4.10 16.71 20.65
N CYS A 369 3.97 16.51 19.33
CA CYS A 369 2.89 17.08 18.55
C CYS A 369 1.52 16.60 19.04
N ALA A 370 1.37 15.30 19.31
CA ALA A 370 0.13 14.74 19.82
C ALA A 370 -0.29 15.31 21.18
N THR A 371 0.66 15.76 22.01
CA THR A 371 0.40 16.40 23.32
C THR A 371 0.03 17.87 23.21
N THR A 372 0.69 18.60 22.31
CA THR A 372 0.54 20.07 22.22
C THR A 372 -0.63 20.50 21.33
N ASN A 373 -1.11 19.62 20.46
CA ASN A 373 -2.18 19.96 19.51
C ASN A 373 -3.54 19.98 20.20
N SER A 374 -4.07 21.18 20.48
CA SER A 374 -5.34 21.40 21.19
C SER A 374 -6.58 20.93 20.42
N TYR A 375 -6.50 20.81 19.09
CA TYR A 375 -7.62 20.30 18.28
C TYR A 375 -7.93 18.82 18.55
N LEU A 376 -7.00 18.08 19.16
CA LEU A 376 -7.21 16.70 19.58
C LEU A 376 -7.91 16.58 20.93
N ALA A 377 -8.26 17.72 21.55
CA ALA A 377 -8.92 17.77 22.83
C ALA A 377 -10.42 17.48 22.67
N SER A 378 -10.85 16.44 23.36
CA SER A 378 -12.26 16.21 23.73
C SER A 378 -13.21 15.69 22.65
N SER A 379 -13.02 14.46 22.22
CA SER A 379 -14.22 13.65 22.09
C SER A 379 -14.60 13.16 23.50
N GLY A 380 -15.69 13.60 24.09
CA GLY A 380 -16.16 13.12 25.42
C GLY A 380 -16.28 11.59 25.53
N ALA A 381 -16.16 10.90 24.39
CA ALA A 381 -16.07 9.45 24.27
C ALA A 381 -14.86 8.80 24.97
N LEU A 382 -13.86 9.56 25.42
CA LEU A 382 -12.64 9.05 26.06
C LEU A 382 -12.45 9.57 27.50
N GLU A 383 -13.39 10.32 28.05
CA GLU A 383 -13.34 10.85 29.43
C GLU A 383 -13.21 9.73 30.48
N PHE A 384 -13.77 8.54 30.21
CA PHE A 384 -13.66 7.38 31.07
C PHE A 384 -12.21 6.94 31.36
N MET A 385 -11.25 7.33 30.51
CA MET A 385 -9.88 6.84 30.59
C MET A 385 -9.20 7.24 31.92
N GLU A 386 -9.50 8.43 32.44
CA GLU A 386 -8.92 8.94 33.71
C GLU A 386 -9.36 8.13 34.93
N GLU A 387 -10.50 7.45 34.86
CA GLU A 387 -11.04 6.64 35.94
C GLU A 387 -10.58 5.17 35.89
N CYS A 388 -9.88 4.78 34.84
CA CYS A 388 -9.50 3.40 34.55
C CYS A 388 -8.08 3.06 35.02
N GLN A 389 -7.96 1.88 35.63
CA GLN A 389 -6.68 1.25 35.95
C GLN A 389 -6.88 -0.27 36.10
N PRO A 390 -6.30 -1.09 35.21
CA PRO A 390 -5.50 -0.70 34.05
C PRO A 390 -6.35 -0.14 32.89
N LEU A 391 -5.70 0.66 32.05
CA LEU A 391 -6.23 1.06 30.75
C LEU A 391 -5.50 0.28 29.66
N LEU A 392 -6.20 -0.63 28.99
CA LEU A 392 -5.66 -1.56 28.00
C LEU A 392 -5.99 -1.11 26.57
N TRP A 393 -4.94 -1.03 25.74
CA TRP A 393 -5.09 -0.88 24.29
C TRP A 393 -5.25 -2.26 23.64
N VAL A 394 -6.30 -2.44 22.82
CA VAL A 394 -6.58 -3.68 22.08
C VAL A 394 -6.55 -3.38 20.59
N GLY A 395 -5.54 -3.88 19.91
CA GLY A 395 -5.38 -3.74 18.45
C GLY A 395 -6.19 -4.79 17.69
N ILE A 396 -7.10 -4.35 16.86
CA ILE A 396 -7.97 -5.20 16.02
C ILE A 396 -7.47 -5.20 14.57
N THR A 397 -7.54 -6.34 13.92
CA THR A 397 -7.14 -6.50 12.52
C THR A 397 -8.20 -7.30 11.76
N GLY A 398 -8.90 -6.63 10.82
CA GLY A 398 -9.96 -7.24 10.01
C GLY A 398 -9.61 -7.48 8.54
N GLN A 399 -8.36 -7.24 8.12
CA GLN A 399 -7.99 -7.27 6.69
C GLN A 399 -7.13 -8.47 6.29
N LYS A 400 -6.10 -8.76 7.06
CA LYS A 400 -5.11 -9.79 6.80
C LYS A 400 -4.31 -10.07 8.06
N ARG A 401 -3.72 -11.25 8.17
CA ARG A 401 -3.00 -11.69 9.36
C ARG A 401 -3.92 -11.63 10.59
N CYS A 402 -5.14 -12.06 10.40
CA CYS A 402 -6.14 -12.02 11.45
C CYS A 402 -5.92 -13.17 12.43
N TRP A 403 -6.06 -12.88 13.71
CA TRP A 403 -6.28 -13.90 14.70
C TRP A 403 -7.73 -14.39 14.56
N LEU A 404 -7.92 -15.68 14.21
CA LEU A 404 -9.23 -16.20 13.83
C LEU A 404 -10.25 -16.15 14.97
N GLU A 405 -9.81 -16.42 16.20
CA GLU A 405 -10.63 -16.37 17.40
C GLU A 405 -10.69 -14.96 18.02
N GLN A 406 -10.35 -13.93 17.26
CA GLN A 406 -10.19 -12.54 17.76
C GLN A 406 -11.42 -12.04 18.52
N VAL A 407 -12.64 -12.36 18.08
CA VAL A 407 -13.87 -11.88 18.73
C VAL A 407 -14.09 -12.59 20.07
N GLU A 408 -14.09 -13.91 20.06
CA GLU A 408 -14.32 -14.74 21.24
C GLU A 408 -13.16 -14.61 22.22
N GLY A 409 -11.96 -14.83 21.74
CA GLY A 409 -10.76 -14.82 22.57
C GLY A 409 -10.50 -13.46 23.23
N THR A 410 -10.74 -12.34 22.51
CA THR A 410 -10.62 -11.01 23.12
C THR A 410 -11.70 -10.78 24.18
N ALA A 411 -12.93 -11.19 23.92
CA ALA A 411 -14.01 -11.01 24.88
C ALA A 411 -13.79 -11.84 26.16
N ASP A 412 -13.37 -13.10 26.00
CA ASP A 412 -13.10 -14.00 27.14
C ASP A 412 -11.92 -13.49 27.97
N MET A 413 -10.85 -13.06 27.32
CA MET A 413 -9.70 -12.46 27.98
C MET A 413 -10.08 -11.21 28.77
N LEU A 414 -10.82 -10.28 28.16
CA LEU A 414 -11.25 -9.03 28.81
C LEU A 414 -12.23 -9.28 29.96
N ASN A 415 -13.18 -10.22 29.80
CA ASN A 415 -14.10 -10.62 30.87
C ASN A 415 -13.37 -11.25 32.05
N THR A 416 -12.33 -12.04 31.77
CA THR A 416 -11.50 -12.65 32.82
C THR A 416 -10.66 -11.59 33.53
N LEU A 417 -9.97 -10.69 32.80
CA LEU A 417 -9.25 -9.58 33.40
C LEU A 417 -10.15 -8.70 34.28
N TYR A 418 -11.34 -8.40 33.83
CA TYR A 418 -12.31 -7.56 34.57
C TYR A 418 -12.67 -8.13 35.95
N GLN A 419 -12.64 -9.47 36.12
CA GLN A 419 -12.90 -10.11 37.42
C GLN A 419 -11.84 -9.76 38.47
N TYR A 420 -10.61 -9.48 38.02
CA TYR A 420 -9.48 -9.16 38.88
C TYR A 420 -9.19 -7.65 38.94
N TYR A 421 -9.54 -6.94 37.87
CA TYR A 421 -9.32 -5.50 37.71
C TYR A 421 -10.67 -4.78 37.45
N PRO A 422 -11.47 -4.49 38.50
CA PRO A 422 -12.81 -3.92 38.33
C PRO A 422 -12.83 -2.51 37.70
N LYS A 423 -11.69 -1.83 37.68
CA LYS A 423 -11.51 -0.54 37.02
C LYS A 423 -10.88 -0.66 35.62
N LEU A 424 -10.87 -1.86 35.03
CA LEU A 424 -10.36 -2.09 33.68
C LEU A 424 -11.09 -1.19 32.68
N GLY A 425 -10.32 -0.39 31.93
CA GLY A 425 -10.75 0.31 30.75
C GLY A 425 -10.11 -0.25 29.50
N VAL A 426 -10.81 -0.15 28.39
CA VAL A 426 -10.38 -0.72 27.10
C VAL A 426 -10.48 0.31 25.99
N VAL A 427 -9.41 0.47 25.22
CA VAL A 427 -9.39 1.26 24.00
C VAL A 427 -9.16 0.32 22.81
N PHE A 428 -10.13 0.25 21.92
CA PHE A 428 -10.07 -0.58 20.72
C PHE A 428 -9.49 0.22 19.55
N ASP A 429 -8.37 -0.23 19.01
CA ASP A 429 -7.73 0.31 17.81
C ASP A 429 -8.00 -0.59 16.59
N GLY A 430 -7.85 -0.02 15.41
CA GLY A 430 -7.96 -0.68 14.12
C GLY A 430 -7.33 0.19 13.03
N TRP A 431 -7.97 0.28 11.87
CA TRP A 431 -7.48 1.05 10.74
C TRP A 431 -7.09 2.49 11.07
N THR A 432 -5.89 2.91 10.62
CA THR A 432 -5.45 4.31 10.69
C THR A 432 -5.54 4.90 9.28
N PRO A 433 -6.46 5.83 9.01
CA PRO A 433 -6.57 6.48 7.70
C PRO A 433 -5.48 7.54 7.51
N PRO A 434 -5.13 7.90 6.26
CA PRO A 434 -4.41 9.14 5.99
C PRO A 434 -5.27 10.36 6.33
N LEU A 435 -4.66 11.55 6.38
CA LEU A 435 -5.34 12.82 6.70
C LEU A 435 -6.50 13.11 5.75
N THR A 436 -6.36 12.76 4.47
CA THR A 436 -7.44 12.82 3.49
C THR A 436 -8.06 11.44 3.33
N SER A 437 -9.14 11.18 4.05
CA SER A 437 -9.79 9.89 4.05
C SER A 437 -10.70 9.70 2.81
N SER A 438 -10.48 8.61 2.08
CA SER A 438 -11.34 8.16 0.97
C SER A 438 -12.43 7.18 1.43
N ASP A 439 -13.36 6.83 0.51
CA ASP A 439 -14.34 5.77 0.76
C ASP A 439 -13.70 4.43 1.11
N TYR A 440 -12.58 4.11 0.49
CA TYR A 440 -11.80 2.91 0.82
C TYR A 440 -11.37 2.91 2.29
N HIS A 441 -10.82 4.01 2.80
CA HIS A 441 -10.38 4.09 4.19
C HIS A 441 -11.55 4.01 5.17
N ARG A 442 -12.70 4.62 4.82
CA ARG A 442 -13.94 4.49 5.61
C ARG A 442 -14.44 3.06 5.65
N MET A 443 -14.38 2.35 4.53
CA MET A 443 -14.77 0.93 4.45
C MET A 443 -13.87 0.05 5.32
N GLU A 444 -12.55 0.26 5.27
CA GLU A 444 -11.61 -0.50 6.08
C GLU A 444 -11.81 -0.26 7.59
N ALA A 445 -11.99 0.99 8.00
CA ALA A 445 -12.31 1.32 9.38
C ALA A 445 -13.67 0.71 9.83
N ARG A 446 -14.66 0.60 8.94
CA ARG A 446 -15.93 -0.05 9.23
C ARG A 446 -15.77 -1.54 9.52
N LYS A 447 -14.94 -2.26 8.77
CA LYS A 447 -14.68 -3.69 9.02
C LYS A 447 -14.13 -3.92 10.43
N ASP A 448 -13.12 -3.14 10.83
CA ASP A 448 -12.56 -3.22 12.17
C ASP A 448 -13.61 -2.86 13.23
N ASN A 449 -14.43 -1.82 13.00
CA ASN A 449 -15.51 -1.43 13.89
C ASN A 449 -16.58 -2.53 14.06
N GLU A 450 -16.90 -3.28 13.02
CA GLU A 450 -17.85 -4.41 13.10
C GLU A 450 -17.30 -5.51 14.02
N ILE A 451 -16.01 -5.83 13.93
CA ILE A 451 -15.34 -6.78 14.84
C ILE A 451 -15.37 -6.25 16.28
N ILE A 452 -15.00 -4.98 16.47
CA ILE A 452 -15.01 -4.32 17.79
C ILE A 452 -16.40 -4.37 18.42
N GLN A 453 -17.44 -4.06 17.65
CA GLN A 453 -18.82 -4.12 18.15
C GLN A 453 -19.25 -5.55 18.52
N ALA A 454 -18.77 -6.57 17.79
CA ALA A 454 -19.03 -7.96 18.13
C ALA A 454 -18.35 -8.36 19.46
N ILE A 455 -17.12 -7.88 19.72
CA ILE A 455 -16.42 -8.06 20.99
C ILE A 455 -17.19 -7.36 22.12
N ILE A 456 -17.52 -6.08 21.97
CA ILE A 456 -18.22 -5.27 22.99
C ILE A 456 -19.56 -5.92 23.40
N LYS A 457 -20.31 -6.49 22.47
CA LYS A 457 -21.57 -7.20 22.76
C LYS A 457 -21.38 -8.37 23.72
N LYS A 458 -20.19 -8.98 23.75
CA LYS A 458 -19.85 -10.14 24.60
C LYS A 458 -19.22 -9.73 25.94
N LEU A 459 -18.89 -8.44 26.15
CA LEU A 459 -18.31 -7.98 27.41
C LEU A 459 -19.34 -8.01 28.54
N SER A 460 -19.01 -8.67 29.67
CA SER A 460 -19.83 -8.72 30.87
C SER A 460 -20.02 -7.35 31.52
N PHE A 461 -19.03 -6.48 31.37
CA PHE A 461 -19.00 -5.12 31.94
C PHE A 461 -19.39 -4.02 30.95
N ARG A 462 -19.97 -4.36 29.79
CA ARG A 462 -20.36 -3.39 28.75
C ARG A 462 -21.22 -2.22 29.25
N LYS A 463 -22.04 -2.45 30.29
CA LYS A 463 -22.89 -1.41 30.86
C LYS A 463 -22.15 -0.34 31.64
N ASN A 464 -20.89 -0.58 32.00
CA ASN A 464 -20.06 0.35 32.75
C ASN A 464 -19.47 1.45 31.88
N GLY A 465 -19.59 1.34 30.53
CA GLY A 465 -19.14 2.37 29.58
C GLY A 465 -17.63 2.60 29.50
N ARG A 466 -16.79 1.74 30.12
CA ARG A 466 -15.33 1.90 30.20
C ARG A 466 -14.61 1.33 28.98
N PHE A 467 -15.08 1.71 27.81
CA PHE A 467 -14.42 1.39 26.56
C PHE A 467 -14.58 2.51 25.54
N GLY A 468 -13.57 2.68 24.70
CA GLY A 468 -13.53 3.63 23.60
C GLY A 468 -13.07 2.99 22.31
N ILE A 469 -13.50 3.54 21.19
CA ILE A 469 -13.11 3.07 19.85
C ILE A 469 -12.32 4.17 19.17
N ILE A 470 -11.10 3.86 18.77
CA ILE A 470 -10.21 4.76 18.05
C ILE A 470 -9.89 4.26 16.63
N ALA A 471 -10.50 3.15 16.19
CA ALA A 471 -10.43 2.70 14.82
C ALA A 471 -10.99 3.78 13.88
N GLY A 472 -10.21 4.17 12.86
CA GLY A 472 -10.57 5.25 11.94
C GLY A 472 -10.14 6.65 12.39
N LEU A 473 -9.56 6.82 13.59
CA LEU A 473 -8.99 8.10 14.00
C LEU A 473 -7.62 8.35 13.31
N PRO A 474 -7.26 9.63 13.09
CA PRO A 474 -5.95 10.03 12.59
C PRO A 474 -4.79 9.57 13.50
N LEU A 475 -3.60 9.50 12.92
CA LEU A 475 -2.39 9.02 13.61
C LEU A 475 -2.10 9.74 14.92
N LEU A 476 -2.11 11.09 14.95
CA LEU A 476 -1.78 11.87 16.15
C LEU A 476 -2.79 11.68 17.28
N GLU A 477 -4.08 11.53 16.96
CA GLU A 477 -5.10 11.23 17.96
C GLU A 477 -4.86 9.85 18.60
N LYS A 478 -4.53 8.84 17.78
CA LYS A 478 -4.18 7.53 18.29
C LYS A 478 -2.93 7.55 19.17
N ILE A 479 -1.90 8.31 18.77
CA ILE A 479 -0.69 8.48 19.59
C ILE A 479 -1.03 9.12 20.94
N ARG A 480 -1.88 10.14 20.96
CA ARG A 480 -2.31 10.79 22.21
C ARG A 480 -2.98 9.80 23.14
N VAL A 481 -3.94 9.03 22.64
CA VAL A 481 -4.59 7.97 23.42
C VAL A 481 -3.59 6.91 23.86
N GLY A 482 -2.71 6.47 22.94
CA GLY A 482 -1.66 5.50 23.23
C GLY A 482 -0.67 5.93 24.31
N MET A 483 -0.44 7.23 24.48
CA MET A 483 0.38 7.73 25.60
C MET A 483 -0.31 7.58 26.96
N SER A 484 -1.63 7.54 27.00
CA SER A 484 -2.40 7.42 28.25
C SER A 484 -2.66 5.99 28.68
N VAL A 485 -2.56 4.99 27.79
CA VAL A 485 -2.79 3.58 28.16
C VAL A 485 -1.66 3.05 29.03
N ASP A 486 -1.93 2.03 29.84
CA ASP A 486 -0.92 1.39 30.69
C ASP A 486 -0.18 0.29 29.92
N LEU A 487 -0.92 -0.51 29.15
CA LEU A 487 -0.38 -1.63 28.40
C LEU A 487 -1.17 -1.90 27.13
N PHE A 488 -0.69 -2.82 26.29
CA PHE A 488 -1.37 -3.17 25.04
C PHE A 488 -1.38 -4.66 24.75
N MET A 489 -2.34 -5.06 23.91
CA MET A 489 -2.39 -6.30 23.14
C MET A 489 -2.66 -5.95 21.68
N ALA A 490 -1.81 -6.39 20.76
CA ALA A 490 -2.00 -6.11 19.34
C ALA A 490 -1.26 -7.10 18.44
N ASN A 491 -1.67 -7.18 17.17
CA ASN A 491 -0.88 -7.87 16.15
C ASN A 491 0.51 -7.20 16.02
N TYR A 492 1.58 -8.03 16.05
CA TYR A 492 2.98 -7.60 16.01
C TYR A 492 3.40 -7.11 14.61
N THR A 493 2.71 -6.15 14.06
CA THR A 493 2.99 -5.59 12.74
C THR A 493 2.59 -4.12 12.70
N THR A 494 2.02 -3.65 11.58
CA THR A 494 1.53 -2.28 11.43
C THR A 494 0.55 -1.88 12.54
N GLY A 495 -0.27 -2.80 13.04
CA GLY A 495 -1.27 -2.54 14.09
C GLY A 495 -0.68 -2.16 15.45
N SER A 496 0.58 -2.49 15.73
CA SER A 496 1.26 -2.15 17.00
C SER A 496 2.17 -0.92 16.92
N ILE A 497 2.38 -0.33 15.72
CA ILE A 497 3.32 0.80 15.55
C ILE A 497 3.01 1.94 16.52
N ASN A 498 1.77 2.34 16.63
CA ASN A 498 1.38 3.50 17.45
C ASN A 498 1.69 3.28 18.92
N VAL A 499 1.27 2.15 19.48
CA VAL A 499 1.35 1.88 20.92
C VAL A 499 2.69 1.29 21.34
N ALA A 500 3.23 0.33 20.57
CA ALA A 500 4.45 -0.38 20.94
C ALA A 500 5.74 0.40 20.59
N ARG A 501 5.80 0.99 19.37
CA ARG A 501 6.97 1.74 18.92
C ARG A 501 6.87 3.20 19.34
N ILE A 502 5.85 3.93 18.87
CA ILE A 502 5.78 5.39 19.06
C ILE A 502 5.54 5.72 20.54
N CYS A 503 4.54 5.11 21.18
CA CYS A 503 4.23 5.36 22.60
C CYS A 503 5.06 4.55 23.57
N ARG A 504 5.83 3.56 23.13
CA ARG A 504 6.73 2.71 23.93
C ARG A 504 6.05 2.01 25.12
N LYS A 505 4.78 1.65 24.97
CA LYS A 505 4.04 0.96 26.04
C LYS A 505 4.47 -0.49 26.17
N PRO A 506 4.44 -1.07 27.38
CA PRO A 506 4.58 -2.51 27.56
C PRO A 506 3.33 -3.22 27.03
N GLY A 507 3.50 -4.44 26.55
CA GLY A 507 2.34 -5.19 26.08
C GLY A 507 2.68 -6.50 25.40
N VAL A 508 1.65 -7.14 24.85
CA VAL A 508 1.74 -8.43 24.19
C VAL A 508 1.55 -8.27 22.70
N GLY A 509 2.53 -8.75 21.95
CA GLY A 509 2.46 -8.85 20.49
C GLY A 509 2.20 -10.29 20.06
N HIS A 510 1.24 -10.49 19.17
CA HIS A 510 0.91 -11.79 18.60
C HIS A 510 0.94 -11.77 17.07
N MET A 511 1.34 -12.88 16.45
CA MET A 511 1.51 -12.97 14.99
C MET A 511 1.51 -14.44 14.55
N SER A 512 1.39 -14.68 13.22
CA SER A 512 1.61 -16.01 12.66
C SER A 512 3.05 -16.48 12.84
N ARG A 513 3.30 -17.80 12.86
CA ARG A 513 4.66 -18.36 12.96
C ARG A 513 5.58 -17.84 11.86
N ARG A 514 5.08 -17.80 10.63
CA ARG A 514 5.85 -17.29 9.49
C ARG A 514 6.14 -15.80 9.58
N MET A 515 5.25 -15.01 10.21
CA MET A 515 5.53 -13.59 10.43
C MET A 515 6.59 -13.39 11.52
N ALA A 516 6.71 -14.29 12.48
CA ALA A 516 7.75 -14.25 13.49
C ALA A 516 9.18 -14.34 12.92
N GLU A 517 9.36 -14.97 11.75
CA GLU A 517 10.63 -14.99 11.01
C GLU A 517 11.03 -13.59 10.50
N HIS A 518 10.06 -12.69 10.37
CA HIS A 518 10.23 -11.32 9.88
C HIS A 518 10.05 -10.25 10.96
N LYS A 519 10.04 -10.63 12.23
CA LYS A 519 9.82 -9.70 13.35
C LYS A 519 10.83 -8.55 13.44
N SER A 520 12.06 -8.79 12.99
CA SER A 520 13.11 -7.76 12.94
C SER A 520 12.76 -6.56 12.04
N GLN A 521 11.74 -6.68 11.18
CA GLN A 521 11.24 -5.55 10.37
C GLN A 521 10.48 -4.50 11.20
N HIS A 522 10.26 -4.74 12.48
CA HIS A 522 9.48 -3.87 13.35
C HIS A 522 10.27 -3.49 14.60
N ILE A 523 10.15 -2.24 15.03
CA ILE A 523 10.72 -1.76 16.28
C ILE A 523 9.70 -1.96 17.40
N HIS A 524 10.08 -2.72 18.40
CA HIS A 524 9.30 -2.94 19.61
C HIS A 524 10.24 -2.81 20.83
N TYR A 525 9.89 -1.95 21.78
CA TYR A 525 10.77 -1.68 22.93
C TYR A 525 10.47 -2.54 24.15
N ARG A 526 9.17 -2.78 24.43
CA ARG A 526 8.69 -3.43 25.66
C ARG A 526 7.57 -4.44 25.35
N THR A 527 7.69 -5.14 24.22
CA THR A 527 6.70 -6.10 23.78
C THR A 527 7.15 -7.51 24.14
N ARG A 528 6.27 -8.25 24.77
CA ARG A 528 6.37 -9.71 24.91
C ARG A 528 5.71 -10.35 23.72
N GLU A 529 6.32 -11.39 23.21
CA GLU A 529 5.81 -12.14 22.06
C GLU A 529 5.17 -13.42 22.57
N ILE A 530 4.07 -13.83 21.95
CA ILE A 530 3.50 -15.15 22.18
C ILE A 530 4.45 -16.20 21.59
N ASP A 531 4.68 -17.27 22.36
CA ASP A 531 5.49 -18.42 21.90
C ASP A 531 4.93 -18.94 20.55
N PRO A 532 5.75 -18.94 19.49
CA PRO A 532 5.32 -19.44 18.19
C PRO A 532 4.80 -20.89 18.21
N GLN A 533 5.19 -21.70 19.19
CA GLN A 533 4.67 -23.06 19.35
C GLN A 533 3.17 -23.10 19.66
N LEU A 534 2.65 -22.05 20.29
CA LEU A 534 1.23 -21.88 20.61
C LEU A 534 0.40 -21.30 19.45
N VAL A 535 1.04 -21.01 18.33
CA VAL A 535 0.39 -20.39 17.18
C VAL A 535 0.25 -21.42 16.05
N LYS A 536 -0.90 -21.48 15.43
CA LYS A 536 -1.18 -22.33 14.27
C LYS A 536 -1.53 -21.47 13.07
N ASP A 537 -0.64 -21.45 12.09
CA ASP A 537 -0.84 -20.72 10.85
C ASP A 537 -1.96 -21.34 10.01
N GLN A 538 -2.82 -20.50 9.40
CA GLN A 538 -3.89 -20.90 8.50
C GLN A 538 -3.56 -20.42 7.09
N GLY A 539 -3.36 -21.34 6.17
CA GLY A 539 -2.98 -21.06 4.78
C GLY A 539 -2.02 -22.10 4.22
N ASP A 540 -1.76 -22.04 2.93
CA ASP A 540 -0.80 -22.91 2.27
C ASP A 540 0.64 -22.37 2.39
N LEU A 541 1.61 -23.21 2.04
CA LEU A 541 3.04 -22.84 2.07
C LEU A 541 3.41 -21.74 1.04
N GLN A 542 2.56 -21.48 0.05
CA GLN A 542 2.79 -20.47 -0.98
C GLN A 542 2.27 -19.08 -0.56
N THR A 543 1.40 -19.02 0.45
CA THR A 543 0.88 -17.75 0.95
C THR A 543 2.00 -16.91 1.54
N LEU A 544 2.12 -15.65 1.13
CA LEU A 544 3.13 -14.74 1.67
C LEU A 544 2.91 -14.53 3.17
N ALA A 545 3.98 -14.52 3.97
CA ALA A 545 3.93 -14.35 5.43
C ALA A 545 3.05 -13.17 5.88
N GLY A 546 3.03 -12.08 5.11
CA GLY A 546 2.21 -10.90 5.38
C GLY A 546 0.70 -11.07 5.15
N TYR A 547 0.20 -12.27 4.76
CA TYR A 547 -1.21 -12.55 4.47
C TYR A 547 -1.73 -13.79 5.20
N ILE A 548 -0.96 -14.39 6.09
CA ILE A 548 -1.32 -15.61 6.80
C ILE A 548 -2.13 -15.26 8.04
N ASP A 549 -3.37 -15.76 8.09
CA ASP A 549 -4.19 -15.77 9.29
C ASP A 549 -3.75 -16.90 10.23
N TYR A 550 -4.10 -16.82 11.49
CA TYR A 550 -3.62 -17.78 12.49
C TYR A 550 -4.60 -17.93 13.65
N SER A 551 -4.48 -19.05 14.32
CA SER A 551 -5.16 -19.36 15.59
C SER A 551 -4.14 -19.36 16.72
N LEU A 552 -4.55 -18.91 17.89
CA LEU A 552 -3.80 -19.01 19.14
C LEU A 552 -4.74 -19.00 20.35
N PRO A 553 -4.39 -19.66 21.46
CA PRO A 553 -5.20 -19.63 22.66
C PRO A 553 -5.11 -18.27 23.35
N TRP A 554 -6.25 -17.64 23.60
CA TRP A 554 -6.31 -16.34 24.28
C TRP A 554 -5.70 -16.36 25.69
N GLN A 555 -5.68 -17.53 26.35
CA GLN A 555 -5.04 -17.72 27.66
C GLN A 555 -3.56 -17.38 27.63
N ALA A 556 -2.88 -17.62 26.51
CA ALA A 556 -1.47 -17.24 26.35
C ALA A 556 -1.27 -15.73 26.41
N ILE A 557 -2.18 -14.96 25.77
CA ILE A 557 -2.16 -13.49 25.84
C ILE A 557 -2.50 -13.04 27.27
N TYR A 558 -3.55 -13.59 27.85
CA TYR A 558 -3.99 -13.26 29.21
C TYR A 558 -2.85 -13.42 30.24
N ASN A 559 -2.21 -14.58 30.24
CA ASN A 559 -1.14 -14.87 31.20
C ASN A 559 0.00 -13.85 31.10
N GLN A 560 0.42 -13.50 29.89
CA GLN A 560 1.45 -12.47 29.71
C GLN A 560 0.99 -11.07 30.10
N LEU A 561 -0.27 -10.69 29.85
CA LEU A 561 -0.81 -9.41 30.31
C LEU A 561 -0.82 -9.31 31.83
N VAL A 562 -1.19 -10.38 32.52
CA VAL A 562 -1.18 -10.43 34.00
C VAL A 562 0.23 -10.24 34.54
N GLU A 563 1.23 -10.89 33.96
CA GLU A 563 2.64 -10.70 34.34
C GLU A 563 3.10 -9.25 34.11
N ILE A 564 2.74 -8.64 32.96
CA ILE A 564 3.05 -7.26 32.66
C ILE A 564 2.39 -6.30 33.68
N LEU A 565 1.12 -6.55 34.05
CA LEU A 565 0.41 -5.75 35.04
C LEU A 565 1.12 -5.76 36.39
N ALA A 566 1.60 -6.94 36.82
CA ALA A 566 2.40 -7.06 38.04
C ALA A 566 3.73 -6.28 37.92
N GLU A 567 4.43 -6.36 36.81
CA GLU A 567 5.69 -5.62 36.59
C GLU A 567 5.53 -4.10 36.60
N ILE A 568 4.38 -3.58 36.15
CA ILE A 568 4.08 -2.14 36.19
C ILE A 568 3.37 -1.72 37.47
N ASN A 569 3.31 -2.58 38.48
CA ASN A 569 2.73 -2.36 39.79
C ASN A 569 1.24 -1.96 39.77
N ILE A 570 0.46 -2.59 38.90
CA ILE A 570 -1.00 -2.50 38.92
C ILE A 570 -1.57 -3.69 39.67
N GLU A 571 -2.03 -3.43 40.88
CA GLU A 571 -2.50 -4.47 41.80
C GLU A 571 -3.91 -4.95 41.44
N PRO A 572 -4.15 -6.27 41.41
CA PRO A 572 -5.48 -6.83 41.23
C PRO A 572 -6.28 -6.74 42.54
N SER A 573 -7.60 -6.72 42.44
CA SER A 573 -8.51 -6.73 43.60
C SER A 573 -8.49 -8.02 44.41
N ARG A 574 -7.97 -9.10 43.86
CA ARG A 574 -7.76 -10.41 44.46
C ARG A 574 -6.62 -11.13 43.74
N PRO A 575 -6.01 -12.16 44.34
CA PRO A 575 -4.92 -12.92 43.70
C PRO A 575 -5.35 -13.44 42.31
N VAL A 576 -4.47 -13.21 41.32
CA VAL A 576 -4.68 -13.65 39.94
C VAL A 576 -3.98 -14.97 39.71
N GLU A 577 -4.67 -15.90 39.05
CA GLU A 577 -4.11 -17.19 38.69
C GLU A 577 -3.81 -17.23 37.18
N ALA A 578 -2.68 -17.79 36.80
CA ALA A 578 -2.39 -18.11 35.42
C ALA A 578 -3.35 -19.21 34.93
N LEU A 579 -3.86 -19.01 33.72
CA LEU A 579 -4.78 -19.98 33.12
C LEU A 579 -4.03 -21.11 32.44
N PRO A 580 -4.54 -22.37 32.56
CA PRO A 580 -3.96 -23.49 31.82
C PRO A 580 -4.10 -23.24 30.30
N LEU A 581 -3.05 -23.57 29.57
CA LEU A 581 -3.11 -23.56 28.11
C LEU A 581 -3.84 -24.82 27.62
N PRO A 582 -4.63 -24.73 26.56
CA PRO A 582 -5.22 -25.91 25.93
C PRO A 582 -4.14 -26.93 25.53
N ILE A 583 -4.41 -28.21 25.77
CA ILE A 583 -3.45 -29.28 25.50
C ILE A 583 -3.37 -29.61 24.00
N ASP A 584 -4.46 -29.36 23.26
CA ASP A 584 -4.57 -29.62 21.82
C ASP A 584 -4.65 -28.28 21.03
N ILE A 585 -3.53 -27.89 20.49
CA ILE A 585 -3.44 -26.73 19.56
C ILE A 585 -3.07 -27.18 18.16
#